data_15a4c406ff471d76149e2ff94e657500
#
_entry.id   15a4c406ff471d76149e2ff94e657500
#
_cell.length_a   1.000
_cell.length_b   1.000
_cell.length_c   1.000
_cell.angle_alpha   90.00
_cell.angle_beta   90.00
_cell.angle_gamma   90.00
#
_symmetry.space_group_name_H-M   'P 1'
#
loop_
_entity.id
_entity.type
_entity.pdbx_description
1 polymer ?
#
loop_
_entity_poly.entity_id
_entity_poly.type
_entity_poly.pdbx_seq_one_letter_code
_entity_poly.pdbx_strand_id
1 'polypeptide(L)'
;GGEPHSLLVGISLTGQEELEWVLDLARGIAEEAKKVGAQVIGGDTVRGKKIIIAITALGNTSEPIYRSGAKVGDRLVISGLPGASAAGLALLKADKRELFPEIVNAHLQPSVDGKKAHSLISAGATAMCDLSDGLLVDVTRISEASGVGIKIDLDHLDLSSLVEVGNALAIDS
;
A
#
# COMPACT_ATOMS: atom_id res chain seq x y z
N GLY A 1 13.03 3.70 3.32
CA GLY A 1 14.16 4.50 2.86
C GLY A 1 14.93 3.88 1.69
N GLY A 2 14.41 2.79 1.09
CA GLY A 2 15.05 2.20 -0.07
C GLY A 2 14.69 2.89 -1.38
N GLU A 3 15.64 2.94 -2.31
CA GLU A 3 15.41 3.34 -3.69
C GLU A 3 15.26 2.09 -4.55
N PRO A 4 14.06 1.78 -5.05
CA PRO A 4 13.85 0.60 -5.88
C PRO A 4 14.54 0.77 -7.24
N HIS A 5 15.10 -0.31 -7.78
CA HIS A 5 15.73 -0.28 -9.10
C HIS A 5 15.34 -1.45 -10.01
N SER A 6 14.93 -2.59 -9.45
CA SER A 6 14.69 -3.79 -10.25
C SER A 6 13.54 -4.62 -9.72
N LEU A 7 12.80 -5.22 -10.63
CA LEU A 7 11.73 -6.18 -10.34
C LEU A 7 11.99 -7.51 -11.03
N LEU A 8 11.72 -8.59 -10.33
CA LEU A 8 11.56 -9.94 -10.88
C LEU A 8 10.09 -10.33 -10.78
N VAL A 9 9.51 -10.81 -11.88
CA VAL A 9 8.08 -11.10 -11.97
C VAL A 9 7.85 -12.56 -12.32
N GLY A 10 7.33 -13.34 -11.37
CA GLY A 10 6.87 -14.69 -11.59
C GLY A 10 5.35 -14.71 -11.87
N ILE A 11 4.93 -15.35 -12.94
CA ILE A 11 3.52 -15.42 -13.31
C ILE A 11 3.12 -16.89 -13.55
N SER A 12 2.05 -17.33 -12.89
CA SER A 12 1.35 -18.56 -13.23
C SER A 12 0.06 -18.23 -13.98
N LEU A 13 -0.14 -18.84 -15.15
CA LEU A 13 -1.31 -18.67 -15.99
C LEU A 13 -2.03 -20.03 -16.14
N THR A 14 -3.35 -20.00 -16.35
CA THR A 14 -4.14 -21.23 -16.57
C THR A 14 -4.08 -21.69 -18.02
N GLY A 15 -3.75 -20.78 -18.93
CA GLY A 15 -3.78 -20.99 -20.38
C GLY A 15 -5.15 -20.74 -21.00
N GLN A 16 -6.04 -20.07 -20.24
CA GLN A 16 -7.36 -19.63 -20.70
C GLN A 16 -7.44 -18.10 -20.83
N GLU A 17 -6.40 -17.41 -20.40
CA GLU A 17 -6.32 -15.94 -20.44
C GLU A 17 -6.18 -15.45 -21.88
N GLU A 18 -6.93 -14.42 -22.24
CA GLU A 18 -6.77 -13.72 -23.50
C GLU A 18 -5.39 -13.04 -23.56
N LEU A 19 -4.76 -13.10 -24.74
CA LEU A 19 -3.42 -12.50 -24.93
C LEU A 19 -3.40 -11.01 -24.54
N GLU A 20 -4.45 -10.28 -24.89
CA GLU A 20 -4.55 -8.85 -24.60
C GLU A 20 -4.54 -8.60 -23.08
N TRP A 21 -5.24 -9.42 -22.28
CA TRP A 21 -5.21 -9.34 -20.84
C TRP A 21 -3.79 -9.54 -20.26
N VAL A 22 -3.04 -10.49 -20.82
CA VAL A 22 -1.64 -10.75 -20.39
C VAL A 22 -0.75 -9.56 -20.74
N LEU A 23 -0.94 -8.97 -21.92
CA LEU A 23 -0.21 -7.78 -22.32
C LEU A 23 -0.55 -6.56 -21.50
N ASP A 24 -1.83 -6.38 -21.12
CA ASP A 24 -2.27 -5.32 -20.22
C ASP A 24 -1.65 -5.46 -18.83
N LEU A 25 -1.61 -6.68 -18.29
CA LEU A 25 -0.93 -6.97 -17.04
C LEU A 25 0.56 -6.57 -17.10
N ALA A 26 1.25 -6.96 -18.17
CA ALA A 26 2.66 -6.62 -18.36
C ALA A 26 2.88 -5.10 -18.48
N ARG A 27 2.01 -4.40 -19.22
CA ARG A 27 2.02 -2.93 -19.32
C ARG A 27 1.81 -2.27 -17.96
N GLY A 28 0.80 -2.71 -17.20
CA GLY A 28 0.52 -2.17 -15.87
C GLY A 28 1.70 -2.34 -14.90
N ILE A 29 2.32 -3.52 -14.89
CA ILE A 29 3.52 -3.76 -14.06
C ILE A 29 4.66 -2.84 -14.47
N ALA A 30 4.91 -2.66 -15.77
CA ALA A 30 5.97 -1.80 -16.26
C ALA A 30 5.71 -0.31 -15.96
N GLU A 31 4.48 0.14 -16.06
CA GLU A 31 4.06 1.52 -15.74
C GLU A 31 4.23 1.82 -14.25
N GLU A 32 3.80 0.91 -13.37
CA GLU A 32 3.98 1.08 -11.92
C GLU A 32 5.47 1.07 -11.54
N ALA A 33 6.26 0.17 -12.11
CA ALA A 33 7.71 0.14 -11.90
C ALA A 33 8.36 1.47 -12.28
N LYS A 34 7.98 2.03 -13.44
CA LYS A 34 8.51 3.31 -13.95
C LYS A 34 8.22 4.48 -13.02
N LYS A 35 7.07 4.51 -12.34
CA LYS A 35 6.71 5.59 -11.39
C LYS A 35 7.74 5.74 -10.26
N VAL A 36 8.37 4.63 -9.87
CA VAL A 36 9.37 4.59 -8.80
C VAL A 36 10.81 4.43 -9.31
N GLY A 37 11.03 4.55 -10.62
CA GLY A 37 12.35 4.43 -11.23
C GLY A 37 12.89 3.00 -11.35
N ALA A 38 12.05 1.99 -11.12
CA ALA A 38 12.43 0.59 -11.24
C ALA A 38 12.15 0.03 -12.64
N GLN A 39 12.80 -1.09 -12.97
CA GLN A 39 12.62 -1.81 -14.23
C GLN A 39 12.40 -3.31 -13.97
N VAL A 40 11.56 -3.93 -14.79
CA VAL A 40 11.46 -5.40 -14.81
C VAL A 40 12.69 -5.94 -15.50
N ILE A 41 13.52 -6.71 -14.78
CA ILE A 41 14.78 -7.25 -15.29
C ILE A 41 14.73 -8.76 -15.57
N GLY A 42 13.64 -9.41 -15.21
CA GLY A 42 13.47 -10.85 -15.43
C GLY A 42 12.27 -11.40 -14.69
N GLY A 43 12.16 -12.71 -14.75
CA GLY A 43 11.09 -13.46 -14.13
C GLY A 43 10.84 -14.77 -14.86
N ASP A 44 9.71 -15.39 -14.59
CA ASP A 44 9.30 -16.64 -15.25
C ASP A 44 7.80 -16.68 -15.44
N THR A 45 7.34 -17.39 -16.47
CA THR A 45 5.93 -17.62 -16.74
C THR A 45 5.68 -19.12 -16.84
N VAL A 46 4.87 -19.64 -15.94
CA VAL A 46 4.55 -21.06 -15.87
C VAL A 46 3.05 -21.32 -16.05
N ARG A 47 2.71 -22.54 -16.42
CA ARG A 47 1.32 -23.00 -16.46
C ARG A 47 0.91 -23.55 -15.10
N GLY A 48 -0.22 -23.10 -14.58
CA GLY A 48 -0.76 -23.53 -13.30
C GLY A 48 -2.29 -23.67 -13.31
N LYS A 49 -2.86 -23.97 -12.14
CA LYS A 49 -4.32 -24.11 -11.97
C LYS A 49 -5.02 -22.79 -11.68
N LYS A 50 -4.27 -21.75 -11.32
CA LYS A 50 -4.76 -20.42 -10.96
C LYS A 50 -3.79 -19.37 -11.47
N ILE A 51 -4.28 -18.17 -11.70
CA ILE A 51 -3.44 -17.01 -11.90
C ILE A 51 -2.77 -16.66 -10.57
N ILE A 52 -1.44 -16.64 -10.57
CA ILE A 52 -0.62 -16.21 -9.44
C ILE A 52 0.41 -15.22 -9.97
N ILE A 53 0.53 -14.09 -9.32
CA ILE A 53 1.54 -13.08 -9.65
C ILE A 53 2.40 -12.88 -8.41
N ALA A 54 3.70 -13.13 -8.54
CA ALA A 54 4.69 -12.92 -7.50
C ALA A 54 5.73 -11.92 -7.99
N ILE A 55 5.89 -10.81 -7.26
CA ILE A 55 6.84 -9.76 -7.62
C ILE A 55 7.85 -9.62 -6.49
N THR A 56 9.13 -9.71 -6.86
CA THR A 56 10.25 -9.39 -5.96
C THR A 56 10.83 -8.05 -6.38
N ALA A 57 10.78 -7.07 -5.48
CA ALA A 57 11.39 -5.77 -5.68
C ALA A 57 12.77 -5.72 -5.03
N LEU A 58 13.75 -5.22 -5.76
CA LEU A 58 15.12 -4.99 -5.31
C LEU A 58 15.39 -3.48 -5.28
N GLY A 59 16.07 -3.04 -4.24
CA GLY A 59 16.43 -1.64 -4.07
C GLY A 59 17.68 -1.50 -3.21
N ASN A 60 18.21 -0.29 -3.15
CA ASN A 60 19.35 0.07 -2.32
C ASN A 60 18.95 1.07 -1.26
N THR A 61 19.60 1.03 -0.12
CA THR A 61 19.52 2.06 0.91
C THR A 61 20.87 2.17 1.62
N SER A 62 21.28 3.39 1.93
CA SER A 62 22.44 3.66 2.78
C SER A 62 22.09 3.68 4.26
N GLU A 63 20.86 4.10 4.57
CA GLU A 63 20.37 4.29 5.94
C GLU A 63 18.97 3.70 6.08
N PRO A 64 18.84 2.38 6.29
CA PRO A 64 17.54 1.76 6.43
C PRO A 64 16.86 2.18 7.73
N ILE A 65 15.62 2.63 7.63
CA ILE A 65 14.77 2.86 8.80
C ILE A 65 13.93 1.61 9.03
N TYR A 66 14.13 1.00 10.19
CA TYR A 66 13.45 -0.22 10.58
C TYR A 66 12.13 0.07 11.32
N ARG A 67 11.34 -0.97 11.58
CA ARG A 67 10.20 -0.90 12.50
C ARG A 67 10.65 -0.68 13.95
N SER A 68 11.87 -1.05 14.30
CA SER A 68 12.51 -0.80 15.59
C SER A 68 13.23 0.54 15.59
N GLY A 69 13.17 1.26 16.71
CA GLY A 69 13.90 2.53 16.86
C GLY A 69 13.03 3.67 17.34
N ALA A 70 11.71 3.52 17.42
CA ALA A 70 10.83 4.52 18.01
C ALA A 70 11.15 4.72 19.51
N LYS A 71 11.06 5.97 19.97
CA LYS A 71 11.41 6.39 21.33
C LYS A 71 10.23 7.09 22.00
N VAL A 72 10.22 7.06 23.31
CA VAL A 72 9.28 7.86 24.10
C VAL A 72 9.46 9.34 23.76
N GLY A 73 8.37 10.01 23.41
CA GLY A 73 8.36 11.40 22.95
C GLY A 73 8.30 11.57 21.44
N ASP A 74 8.49 10.51 20.66
CA ASP A 74 8.30 10.55 19.21
C ASP A 74 6.83 10.78 18.86
N ARG A 75 6.59 11.33 17.68
CA ARG A 75 5.24 11.56 17.13
C ARG A 75 4.93 10.53 16.07
N LEU A 76 3.73 9.93 16.15
CA LEU A 76 3.21 9.08 15.09
C LEU A 76 2.73 9.94 13.92
N VAL A 77 3.22 9.66 12.71
CA VAL A 77 2.84 10.36 11.47
C VAL A 77 2.34 9.34 10.46
N ILE A 78 1.26 9.66 9.77
CA ILE A 78 0.63 8.82 8.74
C ILE A 78 0.61 9.63 7.42
N SER A 79 1.02 9.02 6.33
CA SER A 79 1.12 9.70 5.02
C SER A 79 -0.15 9.66 4.17
N GLY A 80 -1.22 9.03 4.63
CA GLY A 80 -2.48 8.88 3.89
C GLY A 80 -3.69 8.77 4.80
N LEU A 81 -4.85 8.48 4.23
CA LEU A 81 -6.11 8.29 4.96
C LEU A 81 -6.24 6.80 5.38
N PRO A 82 -6.04 6.47 6.67
CA PRO A 82 -6.20 5.10 7.13
C PRO A 82 -7.66 4.66 6.99
N GLY A 83 -7.88 3.46 6.43
CA GLY A 83 -9.24 2.95 6.20
C GLY A 83 -9.82 3.24 4.82
N ALA A 84 -9.23 4.14 4.02
CA ALA A 84 -9.74 4.45 2.68
C ALA A 84 -9.86 3.22 1.77
N SER A 85 -8.85 2.35 1.75
CA SER A 85 -8.90 1.12 0.96
C SER A 85 -10.01 0.17 1.40
N ALA A 86 -10.25 0.02 2.70
CA ALA A 86 -11.33 -0.82 3.22
C ALA A 86 -12.72 -0.24 2.86
N ALA A 87 -12.87 1.07 2.98
CA ALA A 87 -14.09 1.78 2.56
C ALA A 87 -14.33 1.64 1.04
N GLY A 88 -13.27 1.77 0.22
CA GLY A 88 -13.33 1.55 -1.23
C GLY A 88 -13.78 0.14 -1.59
N LEU A 89 -13.26 -0.88 -0.91
CA LEU A 89 -13.71 -2.26 -1.09
C LEU A 89 -15.19 -2.44 -0.71
N ALA A 90 -15.64 -1.81 0.38
CA ALA A 90 -17.04 -1.87 0.80
C ALA A 90 -17.96 -1.25 -0.24
N LEU A 91 -17.60 -0.10 -0.82
CA LEU A 91 -18.33 0.55 -1.92
C LEU A 91 -18.39 -0.34 -3.17
N LEU A 92 -17.29 -1.00 -3.53
CA LEU A 92 -17.26 -1.94 -4.66
C LEU A 92 -18.19 -3.13 -4.44
N LYS A 93 -18.20 -3.71 -3.24
CA LYS A 93 -19.08 -4.83 -2.87
C LYS A 93 -20.56 -4.43 -2.85
N ALA A 94 -20.86 -3.16 -2.56
CA ALA A 94 -22.21 -2.62 -2.56
C ALA A 94 -22.65 -2.07 -3.94
N ASP A 95 -21.80 -2.22 -4.98
CA ASP A 95 -22.02 -1.65 -6.33
C ASP A 95 -22.25 -0.12 -6.34
N LYS A 96 -21.58 0.58 -5.41
CA LYS A 96 -21.69 2.04 -5.20
C LYS A 96 -20.41 2.79 -5.57
N ARG A 97 -19.65 2.28 -6.54
CA ARG A 97 -18.34 2.84 -6.94
C ARG A 97 -18.38 4.31 -7.36
N GLU A 98 -19.50 4.73 -7.94
CA GLU A 98 -19.66 6.09 -8.51
C GLU A 98 -19.86 7.17 -7.43
N LEU A 99 -20.24 6.80 -6.20
CA LEU A 99 -20.50 7.76 -5.14
C LEU A 99 -19.22 8.41 -4.60
N PHE A 100 -18.13 7.62 -4.50
CA PHE A 100 -16.86 8.06 -3.95
C PHE A 100 -15.69 7.47 -4.76
N PRO A 101 -15.49 7.93 -5.99
CA PRO A 101 -14.50 7.34 -6.90
C PRO A 101 -13.07 7.42 -6.36
N GLU A 102 -12.71 8.46 -5.60
CA GLU A 102 -11.38 8.61 -5.00
C GLU A 102 -11.12 7.55 -3.91
N ILE A 103 -12.14 7.26 -3.09
CA ILE A 103 -12.05 6.22 -2.05
C ILE A 103 -11.98 4.83 -2.69
N VAL A 104 -12.75 4.60 -3.76
CA VAL A 104 -12.66 3.35 -4.54
C VAL A 104 -11.28 3.20 -5.17
N ASN A 105 -10.73 4.29 -5.70
CA ASN A 105 -9.41 4.28 -6.32
C ASN A 105 -8.29 3.99 -5.29
N ALA A 106 -8.44 4.43 -4.04
CA ALA A 106 -7.50 4.09 -2.96
C ALA A 106 -7.41 2.57 -2.71
N HIS A 107 -8.45 1.80 -3.08
CA HIS A 107 -8.44 0.34 -3.04
C HIS A 107 -7.87 -0.28 -4.32
N LEU A 108 -8.30 0.20 -5.49
CA LEU A 108 -7.94 -0.39 -6.79
C LEU A 108 -6.52 -0.03 -7.23
N GLN A 109 -6.03 1.15 -6.87
CA GLN A 109 -4.73 1.68 -7.26
C GLN A 109 -4.02 2.33 -6.07
N PRO A 110 -3.61 1.54 -5.06
CA PRO A 110 -2.88 2.07 -3.93
C PRO A 110 -1.57 2.72 -4.40
N SER A 111 -1.30 3.93 -3.93
CA SER A 111 -0.09 4.65 -4.31
C SER A 111 1.02 4.46 -3.29
N VAL A 112 2.23 4.21 -3.79
CA VAL A 112 3.45 4.26 -2.97
C VAL A 112 4.12 5.62 -3.18
N ASP A 113 4.23 6.39 -2.10
CA ASP A 113 4.85 7.72 -2.14
C ASP A 113 6.27 7.68 -1.53
N GLY A 114 7.23 7.27 -2.34
CA GLY A 114 8.63 7.22 -1.94
C GLY A 114 9.18 8.60 -1.54
N LYS A 115 8.68 9.69 -2.14
CA LYS A 115 9.12 11.06 -1.81
C LYS A 115 8.70 11.44 -0.40
N LYS A 116 7.48 11.08 0.03
CA LYS A 116 7.04 11.29 1.41
C LYS A 116 7.89 10.48 2.39
N ALA A 117 8.19 9.21 2.07
CA ALA A 117 9.07 8.40 2.90
C ALA A 117 10.44 9.05 3.07
N HIS A 118 11.09 9.49 1.99
CA HIS A 118 12.38 10.20 2.06
C HIS A 118 12.29 11.51 2.84
N SER A 119 11.21 12.28 2.71
CA SER A 119 11.00 13.50 3.49
C SER A 119 10.91 13.21 4.99
N LEU A 120 10.21 12.13 5.39
CA LEU A 120 10.12 11.72 6.79
C LEU A 120 11.48 11.26 7.34
N ILE A 121 12.27 10.53 6.54
CA ILE A 121 13.64 10.14 6.91
C ILE A 121 14.51 11.38 7.12
N SER A 122 14.48 12.32 6.18
CA SER A 122 15.22 13.59 6.28
C SER A 122 14.78 14.43 7.47
N ALA A 123 13.52 14.30 7.90
CA ALA A 123 13.01 14.95 9.11
C ALA A 123 13.35 14.20 10.40
N GLY A 124 14.09 13.09 10.34
CA GLY A 124 14.57 12.32 11.49
C GLY A 124 13.64 11.21 11.96
N ALA A 125 12.89 10.58 11.06
CA ALA A 125 12.07 9.41 11.41
C ALA A 125 12.95 8.34 12.07
N THR A 126 12.54 7.87 13.24
CA THR A 126 13.26 6.89 14.06
C THR A 126 12.82 5.46 13.82
N ALA A 127 11.57 5.26 13.40
CA ALA A 127 11.01 3.99 12.98
C ALA A 127 10.02 4.21 11.84
N MET A 128 9.85 3.21 10.97
CA MET A 128 8.95 3.29 9.83
C MET A 128 8.47 1.90 9.42
N CYS A 129 7.22 1.82 8.96
CA CYS A 129 6.68 0.69 8.21
C CYS A 129 5.68 1.18 7.16
N ASP A 130 5.36 0.33 6.21
CA ASP A 130 4.19 0.50 5.36
C ASP A 130 2.90 0.31 6.16
N LEU A 131 1.78 0.79 5.63
CA LEU A 131 0.45 0.63 6.20
C LEU A 131 -0.35 -0.29 5.27
N SER A 132 -0.23 -1.59 5.49
CA SER A 132 -0.79 -2.64 4.63
C SER A 132 -1.92 -3.44 5.30
N ASP A 133 -1.77 -3.77 6.58
CA ASP A 133 -2.71 -4.61 7.33
C ASP A 133 -3.68 -3.79 8.20
N GLY A 134 -3.50 -2.49 8.19
CA GLY A 134 -4.32 -1.53 8.93
C GLY A 134 -3.57 -0.84 10.06
N LEU A 135 -4.03 0.37 10.37
CA LEU A 135 -3.32 1.28 11.28
C LEU A 135 -2.97 0.62 12.62
N LEU A 136 -3.92 -0.06 13.26
CA LEU A 136 -3.68 -0.67 14.57
C LEU A 136 -2.65 -1.79 14.52
N VAL A 137 -2.72 -2.65 13.49
CA VAL A 137 -1.80 -3.78 13.33
C VAL A 137 -0.38 -3.27 13.07
N ASP A 138 -0.22 -2.33 12.14
CA ASP A 138 1.11 -1.87 11.72
C ASP A 138 1.76 -0.98 12.80
N VAL A 139 0.97 -0.18 13.53
CA VAL A 139 1.45 0.57 14.70
C VAL A 139 1.86 -0.37 15.84
N THR A 140 1.12 -1.47 16.06
CA THR A 140 1.49 -2.48 17.06
C THR A 140 2.85 -3.10 16.73
N ARG A 141 3.12 -3.40 15.45
CA ARG A 141 4.43 -3.91 15.01
C ARG A 141 5.59 -2.97 15.32
N ILE A 142 5.39 -1.65 15.15
CA ILE A 142 6.39 -0.63 15.55
C ILE A 142 6.56 -0.61 17.07
N SER A 143 5.44 -0.63 17.81
CA SER A 143 5.42 -0.64 19.27
C SER A 143 6.21 -1.82 19.83
N GLU A 144 5.91 -3.03 19.39
CA GLU A 144 6.57 -4.26 19.80
C GLU A 144 8.07 -4.27 19.43
N ALA A 145 8.39 -3.92 18.16
CA ALA A 145 9.76 -3.90 17.68
C ALA A 145 10.63 -2.85 18.39
N SER A 146 10.03 -1.77 18.87
CA SER A 146 10.72 -0.67 19.57
C SER A 146 10.67 -0.77 21.09
N GLY A 147 9.80 -1.63 21.65
CA GLY A 147 9.61 -1.75 23.09
C GLY A 147 8.97 -0.52 23.74
N VAL A 148 8.12 0.22 23.01
CA VAL A 148 7.45 1.45 23.49
C VAL A 148 5.95 1.36 23.30
N GLY A 149 5.18 1.95 24.20
CA GLY A 149 3.74 2.13 24.03
C GLY A 149 3.44 3.28 23.04
N ILE A 150 2.40 3.10 22.21
CA ILE A 150 1.96 4.12 21.26
C ILE A 150 0.52 4.52 21.58
N LYS A 151 0.27 5.84 21.70
CA LYS A 151 -1.07 6.40 21.82
C LYS A 151 -1.49 6.99 20.50
N ILE A 152 -2.63 6.55 19.97
CA ILE A 152 -3.25 7.13 18.78
C ILE A 152 -4.36 8.07 19.25
N ASP A 153 -4.32 9.31 18.80
CA ASP A 153 -5.35 10.30 19.04
C ASP A 153 -6.14 10.49 17.72
N LEU A 154 -7.35 9.97 17.67
CA LEU A 154 -8.18 9.99 16.48
C LEU A 154 -8.74 11.39 16.16
N ASP A 155 -8.80 12.28 17.15
CA ASP A 155 -9.29 13.66 16.95
C ASP A 155 -8.36 14.48 16.03
N HIS A 156 -7.13 14.01 15.81
CA HIS A 156 -6.17 14.60 14.88
C HIS A 156 -6.22 14.02 13.47
N LEU A 157 -7.13 13.06 13.21
CA LEU A 157 -7.33 12.46 11.89
C LEU A 157 -8.60 13.02 11.26
N ASP A 158 -8.49 13.59 10.06
CA ASP A 158 -9.68 13.92 9.27
C ASP A 158 -10.25 12.64 8.63
N LEU A 159 -11.30 12.11 9.25
CA LEU A 159 -12.01 10.92 8.81
C LEU A 159 -13.38 11.27 8.17
N SER A 160 -13.65 12.53 7.86
CA SER A 160 -14.95 13.01 7.37
C SER A 160 -15.44 12.23 6.16
N SER A 161 -14.59 12.01 5.17
CA SER A 161 -14.95 11.25 3.96
C SER A 161 -15.29 9.77 4.25
N LEU A 162 -14.67 9.15 5.26
CA LEU A 162 -14.99 7.78 5.66
C LEU A 162 -16.34 7.71 6.40
N VAL A 163 -16.68 8.74 7.17
CA VAL A 163 -18.01 8.86 7.80
C VAL A 163 -19.10 9.01 6.74
N GLU A 164 -18.87 9.81 5.70
CA GLU A 164 -19.79 9.95 4.56
C GLU A 164 -20.00 8.62 3.83
N VAL A 165 -18.93 7.86 3.57
CA VAL A 165 -19.03 6.51 3.00
C VAL A 165 -19.83 5.57 3.91
N GLY A 166 -19.56 5.60 5.22
CA GLY A 166 -20.33 4.81 6.20
C GLY A 166 -21.81 5.12 6.16
N ASN A 167 -22.18 6.40 6.11
CA ASN A 167 -23.57 6.83 6.00
C ASN A 167 -24.22 6.36 4.69
N ALA A 168 -23.52 6.49 3.56
CA ALA A 168 -24.00 6.04 2.27
C ALA A 168 -24.21 4.52 2.19
N LEU A 169 -23.38 3.73 2.88
CA LEU A 169 -23.53 2.27 2.96
C LEU A 169 -24.63 1.84 3.94
N ALA A 170 -24.88 2.60 5.00
CA ALA A 170 -25.88 2.28 6.02
C ALA A 170 -27.33 2.63 5.58
N ILE A 171 -27.52 3.52 4.62
CA ILE A 171 -28.84 3.92 4.13
C ILE A 171 -29.59 2.78 3.42
N ASP A 172 -28.86 1.79 2.89
CA ASP A 172 -29.43 0.67 2.14
C ASP A 172 -29.34 -0.68 2.91
N SER A 173 -28.97 -0.67 4.17
CA SER A 173 -28.96 -1.84 5.05
C SER A 173 -30.16 -1.88 5.99
#